data_b24df1976784d15af86ab777548a99c7
#
_entry.id   b24df1976784d15af86ab777548a99c7
#
_cell.length_a   1.000
_cell.length_b   1.000
_cell.length_c   1.000
_cell.angle_alpha   90.00
_cell.angle_beta   90.00
_cell.angle_gamma   90.00
#
_symmetry.space_group_name_H-M   'P 1'
#
loop_
_entity.id
_entity.type
_entity.pdbx_description
1 polymer ?
#
loop_
_entity_poly.entity_id
_entity_poly.type
_entity_poly.pdbx_seq_one_letter_code
_entity_poly.pdbx_strand_id
1 'polypeptide(L)'
;NGMCRWANGEEIAIIPKGYGDREFLAESLLKIMDEEDVERAILLQGSMYGFQNEYAIETAEKYPDRFKAAVTVDPFCKDAEEILEHFIKDLHAKIFKFEVSVGGGMMGYHDDFIIDGKPMDKIYARIAEEENVTLVLDIGSPCMASCQPEAVARIAQKYPNLHIVVCHLLAPGKSDRQSLE
;
A
#
# COMPACT_ATOMS: atom_id res chain seq x y z
N ASN A 1 -12.83 13.66 -12.01
CA ASN A 1 -13.96 12.89 -12.56
C ASN A 1 -13.84 11.36 -12.38
N GLY A 2 -12.80 10.87 -11.67
CA GLY A 2 -12.60 9.46 -11.35
C GLY A 2 -12.14 8.57 -12.51
N MET A 3 -11.70 9.15 -13.61
CA MET A 3 -11.13 8.43 -14.74
C MET A 3 -9.61 8.37 -14.61
N CYS A 4 -9.03 7.21 -14.88
CA CYS A 4 -7.60 6.99 -15.03
C CYS A 4 -7.30 6.59 -16.47
N ARG A 5 -6.17 7.02 -17.00
CA ARG A 5 -5.67 6.63 -18.30
C ARG A 5 -4.35 5.89 -18.14
N TRP A 6 -4.33 4.64 -18.57
CA TRP A 6 -3.12 3.82 -18.55
C TRP A 6 -2.11 4.28 -19.61
N ALA A 7 -0.85 3.87 -19.46
CA ALA A 7 0.22 4.18 -20.41
C ALA A 7 -0.07 3.66 -21.83
N ASN A 8 -0.83 2.57 -21.97
CA ASN A 8 -1.30 2.02 -23.23
C ASN A 8 -2.44 2.82 -23.90
N GLY A 9 -2.93 3.88 -23.23
CA GLY A 9 -4.00 4.75 -23.71
C GLY A 9 -5.42 4.33 -23.31
N GLU A 10 -5.57 3.19 -22.64
CA GLU A 10 -6.87 2.73 -22.13
C GLU A 10 -7.37 3.64 -21.00
N GLU A 11 -8.65 3.99 -21.03
CA GLU A 11 -9.30 4.78 -19.99
C GLU A 11 -10.28 3.91 -19.20
N ILE A 12 -10.13 3.92 -17.87
CA ILE A 12 -11.01 3.21 -16.97
C ILE A 12 -11.57 4.14 -15.89
N ALA A 13 -12.79 3.85 -15.44
CA ALA A 13 -13.35 4.49 -14.26
C ALA A 13 -12.89 3.73 -13.02
N ILE A 14 -11.99 4.33 -12.23
CA ILE A 14 -11.48 3.76 -10.98
C ILE A 14 -12.30 4.21 -9.77
N ILE A 15 -13.06 5.29 -9.92
CA ILE A 15 -13.97 5.79 -8.91
C ILE A 15 -15.39 5.77 -9.49
N PRO A 16 -16.41 5.30 -8.74
CA PRO A 16 -17.79 5.30 -9.20
C PRO A 16 -18.24 6.69 -9.65
N LYS A 17 -19.11 6.72 -10.67
CA LYS A 17 -19.66 7.98 -11.19
C LYS A 17 -20.29 8.83 -10.09
N GLY A 18 -19.90 10.09 -10.05
CA GLY A 18 -20.38 11.07 -9.06
C GLY A 18 -19.56 11.14 -7.76
N TYR A 19 -18.53 10.29 -7.61
CA TYR A 19 -17.63 10.36 -6.47
C TYR A 19 -16.28 11.04 -6.78
N GLY A 20 -15.86 11.09 -8.03
CA GLY A 20 -14.58 11.66 -8.44
C GLY A 20 -14.40 13.16 -8.25
N ASP A 21 -15.49 13.88 -7.97
CA ASP A 21 -15.50 15.33 -7.73
C ASP A 21 -15.80 15.66 -6.26
N ARG A 22 -15.75 14.66 -5.37
CA ARG A 22 -15.98 14.84 -3.94
C ARG A 22 -14.68 14.75 -3.18
N GLU A 23 -14.53 15.63 -2.21
CA GLU A 23 -13.52 15.47 -1.18
C GLU A 23 -13.93 14.34 -0.23
N PHE A 24 -12.98 13.48 0.09
CA PHE A 24 -13.17 12.41 1.07
C PHE A 24 -12.12 12.59 2.19
N LEU A 25 -12.43 13.52 3.07
CA LEU A 25 -11.56 13.88 4.18
C LEU A 25 -11.73 12.92 5.38
N ALA A 26 -10.84 13.01 6.32
CA ALA A 26 -10.86 12.21 7.55
C ALA A 26 -12.20 12.33 8.30
N GLU A 27 -12.77 13.53 8.37
CA GLU A 27 -14.05 13.79 9.02
C GLU A 27 -15.22 13.08 8.33
N SER A 28 -15.17 12.95 6.99
CA SER A 28 -16.16 12.19 6.24
C SER A 28 -16.05 10.68 6.53
N LEU A 29 -14.82 10.18 6.65
CA LEU A 29 -14.58 8.78 7.01
C LEU A 29 -15.02 8.50 8.45
N LEU A 30 -14.69 9.37 9.40
CA LEU A 30 -15.12 9.23 10.80
C LEU A 30 -16.64 9.13 10.93
N LYS A 31 -17.37 9.97 10.19
CA LYS A 31 -18.84 9.92 10.20
C LYS A 31 -19.37 8.56 9.72
N ILE A 32 -18.80 8.02 8.64
CA ILE A 32 -19.18 6.70 8.13
C ILE A 32 -18.82 5.61 9.13
N MET A 33 -17.62 5.69 9.73
CA MET A 33 -17.21 4.74 10.76
C MET A 33 -18.14 4.74 11.96
N ASP A 34 -18.62 5.90 12.39
CA ASP A 34 -19.57 6.02 13.49
C ASP A 34 -20.96 5.47 13.11
N GLU A 35 -21.41 5.68 11.86
CA GLU A 35 -22.67 5.14 11.34
C GLU A 35 -22.63 3.60 11.20
N GLU A 36 -21.46 3.02 10.94
CA GLU A 36 -21.26 1.57 10.70
C GLU A 36 -20.62 0.83 11.88
N ASP A 37 -20.56 1.44 13.06
CA ASP A 37 -19.94 0.87 14.26
C ASP A 37 -18.47 0.42 14.07
N VAL A 38 -17.71 1.11 13.21
CA VAL A 38 -16.29 0.85 12.99
C VAL A 38 -15.46 1.66 14.00
N GLU A 39 -14.85 0.99 14.95
CA GLU A 39 -14.09 1.63 16.02
C GLU A 39 -12.78 2.25 15.50
N ARG A 40 -12.02 1.51 14.70
CA ARG A 40 -10.67 1.91 14.25
C ARG A 40 -10.42 1.53 12.81
N ALA A 41 -9.57 2.31 12.14
CA ALA A 41 -9.12 2.01 10.77
C ALA A 41 -7.62 2.28 10.59
N ILE A 42 -7.02 1.58 9.62
CA ILE A 42 -5.69 1.89 9.13
C ILE A 42 -5.84 2.63 7.80
N LEU A 43 -5.27 3.82 7.71
CA LEU A 43 -5.25 4.62 6.49
C LEU A 43 -4.19 4.04 5.55
N LEU A 44 -4.63 3.19 4.64
CA LEU A 44 -3.78 2.62 3.60
C LEU A 44 -3.78 3.53 2.37
N GLN A 45 -2.64 3.67 1.74
CA GLN A 45 -2.50 4.45 0.52
C GLN A 45 -2.48 3.54 -0.70
N GLY A 46 -3.13 4.00 -1.76
CA GLY A 46 -2.92 3.50 -3.11
C GLY A 46 -2.25 4.58 -3.94
N SER A 47 -1.57 4.18 -5.00
CA SER A 47 -0.85 5.08 -5.89
C SER A 47 -1.73 5.96 -6.77
N MET A 48 -3.02 5.62 -6.93
CA MET A 48 -3.95 6.31 -7.84
C MET A 48 -4.17 7.79 -7.54
N TYR A 49 -4.02 8.21 -6.28
CA TYR A 49 -4.16 9.60 -5.84
C TYR A 49 -2.81 10.27 -5.56
N GLY A 50 -1.71 9.63 -5.88
CA GLY A 50 -0.38 9.99 -5.42
C GLY A 50 -0.15 9.59 -3.97
N PHE A 51 1.05 9.88 -3.49
CA PHE A 51 1.43 9.57 -2.11
C PHE A 51 0.96 10.68 -1.18
N GLN A 52 0.20 10.32 -0.16
CA GLN A 52 -0.40 11.24 0.81
C GLN A 52 0.06 10.91 2.23
N ASN A 53 1.35 10.63 2.38
CA ASN A 53 1.95 10.16 3.61
C ASN A 53 1.72 11.12 4.78
N GLU A 54 2.04 12.40 4.57
CA GLU A 54 1.94 13.44 5.59
C GLU A 54 0.48 13.62 6.05
N TYR A 55 -0.46 13.70 5.11
CA TYR A 55 -1.88 13.81 5.44
C TYR A 55 -2.39 12.61 6.24
N ALA A 56 -1.97 11.40 5.89
CA ALA A 56 -2.36 10.18 6.61
C ALA A 56 -1.80 10.19 8.05
N ILE A 57 -0.55 10.61 8.22
CA ILE A 57 0.08 10.72 9.55
C ILE A 57 -0.57 11.83 10.37
N GLU A 58 -0.73 13.04 9.83
CA GLU A 58 -1.42 14.15 10.51
C GLU A 58 -2.84 13.75 10.93
N THR A 59 -3.54 12.99 10.09
CA THR A 59 -4.86 12.46 10.41
C THR A 59 -4.81 11.48 11.58
N ALA A 60 -3.83 10.55 11.58
CA ALA A 60 -3.67 9.59 12.67
C ALA A 60 -3.24 10.26 13.98
N GLU A 61 -2.43 11.31 13.93
CA GLU A 61 -2.06 12.12 15.09
C GLU A 61 -3.24 12.91 15.65
N LYS A 62 -4.08 13.47 14.77
CA LYS A 62 -5.30 14.20 15.14
C LYS A 62 -6.35 13.30 15.79
N TYR A 63 -6.44 12.05 15.35
CA TYR A 63 -7.43 11.07 15.80
C TYR A 63 -6.78 9.73 16.22
N PRO A 64 -5.90 9.71 17.23
CA PRO A 64 -5.03 8.56 17.54
C PRO A 64 -5.78 7.32 18.00
N ASP A 65 -6.98 7.48 18.56
CA ASP A 65 -7.85 6.37 18.97
C ASP A 65 -8.66 5.78 17.82
N ARG A 66 -8.69 6.46 16.68
CA ARG A 66 -9.50 6.06 15.51
C ARG A 66 -8.64 5.61 14.35
N PHE A 67 -7.46 6.21 14.14
CA PHE A 67 -6.65 5.95 12.97
C PHE A 67 -5.21 5.54 13.30
N LYS A 68 -4.68 4.68 12.43
CA LYS A 68 -3.24 4.50 12.23
C LYS A 68 -2.94 4.78 10.76
N ALA A 69 -1.76 5.34 10.48
CA ALA A 69 -1.33 5.64 9.13
C ALA A 69 -0.33 4.60 8.62
N ALA A 70 -0.49 4.19 7.38
CA ALA A 70 0.52 3.49 6.62
C ALA A 70 1.17 4.46 5.63
N VAL A 71 2.50 4.43 5.56
CA VAL A 71 3.30 5.23 4.63
C VAL A 71 3.80 4.38 3.46
N THR A 72 4.15 5.03 2.37
CA THR A 72 4.76 4.40 1.19
C THR A 72 5.86 5.27 0.63
N VAL A 73 6.83 4.64 -0.01
CA VAL A 73 7.90 5.31 -0.75
C VAL A 73 8.14 4.56 -2.05
N ASP A 74 8.38 5.27 -3.14
CA ASP A 74 8.82 4.63 -4.38
C ASP A 74 10.32 4.32 -4.25
N PRO A 75 10.73 3.03 -4.24
CA PRO A 75 12.12 2.64 -4.05
C PRO A 75 13.03 3.04 -5.22
N PHE A 76 12.47 3.45 -6.35
CA PHE A 76 13.20 3.90 -7.53
C PHE A 76 13.36 5.42 -7.59
N CYS A 77 12.73 6.17 -6.70
CA CYS A 77 12.95 7.62 -6.66
C CYS A 77 14.37 7.92 -6.13
N LYS A 78 14.90 9.05 -6.60
CA LYS A 78 16.29 9.47 -6.29
C LYS A 78 16.54 9.57 -4.78
N ASP A 79 15.58 10.06 -4.04
CA ASP A 79 15.70 10.37 -2.62
C ASP A 79 14.97 9.37 -1.72
N ALA A 80 14.75 8.12 -2.23
CA ALA A 80 13.98 7.08 -1.53
C ALA A 80 14.50 6.79 -0.12
N GLU A 81 15.82 6.73 0.06
CA GLU A 81 16.44 6.46 1.35
C GLU A 81 16.22 7.63 2.33
N GLU A 82 16.33 8.87 1.88
CA GLU A 82 16.09 10.07 2.70
C GLU A 82 14.62 10.18 3.11
N ILE A 83 13.71 9.95 2.18
CA ILE A 83 12.25 9.93 2.44
C ILE A 83 11.91 8.83 3.46
N LEU A 84 12.49 7.65 3.31
CA LEU A 84 12.28 6.55 4.25
C LEU A 84 12.78 6.89 5.66
N GLU A 85 13.97 7.49 5.76
CA GLU A 85 14.51 7.94 7.04
C GLU A 85 13.64 9.01 7.70
N HIS A 86 13.11 9.95 6.93
CA HIS A 86 12.15 10.93 7.40
C HIS A 86 10.90 10.27 8.01
N PHE A 87 10.31 9.29 7.31
CA PHE A 87 9.15 8.58 7.83
C PHE A 87 9.45 7.82 9.12
N ILE A 88 10.64 7.21 9.22
CA ILE A 88 11.02 6.42 10.39
C ILE A 88 11.38 7.33 11.57
N LYS A 89 12.26 8.31 11.36
CA LYS A 89 12.86 9.08 12.45
C LYS A 89 12.02 10.27 12.88
N ASP A 90 11.45 11.00 11.92
CA ASP A 90 10.75 12.25 12.21
C ASP A 90 9.25 12.00 12.42
N LEU A 91 8.65 11.10 11.62
CA LEU A 91 7.22 10.82 11.66
C LEU A 91 6.87 9.51 12.41
N HIS A 92 7.86 8.77 12.91
CA HIS A 92 7.71 7.56 13.71
C HIS A 92 6.78 6.50 13.09
N ALA A 93 6.78 6.40 11.75
CA ALA A 93 5.96 5.46 11.02
C ALA A 93 6.30 4.01 11.39
N LYS A 94 5.26 3.19 11.62
CA LYS A 94 5.38 1.78 11.97
C LYS A 94 4.64 0.86 11.00
N ILE A 95 3.91 1.41 10.04
CA ILE A 95 3.20 0.65 9.01
C ILE A 95 3.65 1.16 7.65
N PHE A 96 4.20 0.27 6.84
CA PHE A 96 4.66 0.55 5.47
C PHE A 96 3.82 -0.26 4.50
N LYS A 97 3.14 0.41 3.56
CA LYS A 97 2.30 -0.27 2.56
C LYS A 97 2.86 -0.05 1.17
N PHE A 98 3.02 -1.13 0.43
CA PHE A 98 3.43 -1.08 -0.97
C PHE A 98 2.35 -1.70 -1.85
N GLU A 99 1.86 -0.90 -2.78
CA GLU A 99 1.02 -1.31 -3.88
C GLU A 99 1.93 -1.84 -4.99
N VAL A 100 2.04 -3.16 -5.10
CA VAL A 100 2.96 -3.81 -6.04
C VAL A 100 2.28 -4.17 -7.35
N SER A 101 0.95 -4.25 -7.35
CA SER A 101 0.16 -4.80 -8.44
C SER A 101 0.46 -4.19 -9.82
N VAL A 102 0.16 -4.95 -10.86
CA VAL A 102 0.22 -4.49 -12.25
C VAL A 102 -0.89 -3.46 -12.48
N GLY A 103 -0.58 -2.43 -13.25
CA GLY A 103 -1.52 -1.37 -13.59
C GLY A 103 -1.50 -0.21 -12.62
N GLY A 104 -2.04 -0.37 -11.42
CA GLY A 104 -2.10 0.69 -10.40
C GLY A 104 -0.92 0.75 -9.45
N GLY A 105 -0.07 -0.27 -9.41
CA GLY A 105 1.05 -0.40 -8.50
C GLY A 105 2.42 -0.28 -9.16
N MET A 106 3.46 -0.60 -8.41
CA MET A 106 4.86 -0.39 -8.81
C MET A 106 5.25 -1.18 -10.07
N MET A 107 4.69 -2.36 -10.29
CA MET A 107 4.88 -3.11 -11.55
C MET A 107 4.25 -2.41 -12.77
N GLY A 108 3.29 -1.50 -12.56
CA GLY A 108 2.72 -0.69 -13.63
C GLY A 108 3.54 0.55 -13.97
N TYR A 109 4.45 0.99 -13.07
CA TYR A 109 5.28 2.18 -13.25
C TYR A 109 6.71 1.87 -13.62
N HIS A 110 7.22 0.70 -13.19
CA HIS A 110 8.61 0.29 -13.31
C HIS A 110 8.71 -1.05 -13.99
N ASP A 111 9.19 -1.08 -15.23
CA ASP A 111 9.28 -2.27 -16.08
C ASP A 111 10.12 -3.39 -15.45
N ASP A 112 11.16 -3.03 -14.70
CA ASP A 112 12.11 -3.95 -14.06
C ASP A 112 11.79 -4.20 -12.57
N PHE A 113 10.58 -3.92 -12.11
CA PHE A 113 10.22 -4.09 -10.72
C PHE A 113 10.17 -5.58 -10.32
N ILE A 114 10.90 -5.92 -9.26
CA ILE A 114 10.88 -7.24 -8.62
C ILE A 114 10.61 -7.04 -7.13
N ILE A 115 9.61 -7.74 -6.58
CA ILE A 115 9.13 -7.54 -5.21
C ILE A 115 10.21 -7.78 -4.15
N ASP A 116 11.09 -8.78 -4.36
CA ASP A 116 12.26 -9.06 -3.53
C ASP A 116 13.58 -8.65 -4.21
N GLY A 117 13.49 -7.76 -5.22
CA GLY A 117 14.64 -7.18 -5.90
C GLY A 117 15.38 -6.15 -5.06
N LYS A 118 16.60 -5.83 -5.50
CA LYS A 118 17.54 -4.98 -4.75
C LYS A 118 16.96 -3.63 -4.28
N PRO A 119 16.16 -2.87 -5.06
CA PRO A 119 15.60 -1.62 -4.58
C PRO A 119 14.66 -1.81 -3.38
N MET A 120 13.75 -2.79 -3.46
CA MET A 120 12.82 -3.11 -2.38
C MET A 120 13.54 -3.74 -1.19
N ASP A 121 14.54 -4.58 -1.44
CA ASP A 121 15.32 -5.24 -0.39
C ASP A 121 16.01 -4.23 0.54
N LYS A 122 16.49 -3.11 0.02
CA LYS A 122 17.05 -2.01 0.83
C LYS A 122 15.99 -1.41 1.76
N ILE A 123 14.77 -1.22 1.28
CA ILE A 123 13.64 -0.72 2.08
C ILE A 123 13.32 -1.71 3.19
N TYR A 124 13.17 -3.00 2.85
CA TYR A 124 12.86 -4.05 3.84
C TYR A 124 13.96 -4.17 4.89
N ALA A 125 15.24 -4.14 4.48
CA ALA A 125 16.37 -4.18 5.40
C ALA A 125 16.30 -3.02 6.40
N ARG A 126 16.04 -1.81 5.91
CA ARG A 126 16.00 -0.63 6.75
C ARG A 126 14.83 -0.64 7.73
N ILE A 127 13.61 -0.96 7.27
CA ILE A 127 12.45 -1.00 8.17
C ILE A 127 12.52 -2.16 9.16
N ALA A 128 13.23 -3.24 8.82
CA ALA A 128 13.44 -4.38 9.72
C ALA A 128 14.40 -4.08 10.89
N GLU A 129 15.13 -2.97 10.86
CA GLU A 129 15.93 -2.50 12.00
C GLU A 129 15.04 -1.90 13.11
N GLU A 130 13.80 -1.55 12.77
CA GLU A 130 12.85 -0.98 13.70
C GLU A 130 12.00 -2.06 14.40
N GLU A 131 11.62 -1.81 15.64
CA GLU A 131 10.73 -2.70 16.38
C GLU A 131 9.26 -2.48 16.02
N ASN A 132 8.49 -3.57 16.01
CA ASN A 132 7.03 -3.57 15.82
C ASN A 132 6.58 -2.94 14.51
N VAL A 133 7.30 -3.21 13.42
CA VAL A 133 6.97 -2.73 12.09
C VAL A 133 6.06 -3.73 11.36
N THR A 134 5.03 -3.19 10.72
CA THR A 134 4.14 -3.93 9.83
C THR A 134 4.40 -3.54 8.38
N LEU A 135 4.70 -4.54 7.56
CA LEU A 135 4.83 -4.44 6.10
C LEU A 135 3.54 -4.94 5.45
N VAL A 136 2.82 -4.07 4.76
CA VAL A 136 1.59 -4.39 4.04
C VAL A 136 1.90 -4.45 2.55
N LEU A 137 1.67 -5.59 1.92
CA LEU A 137 1.93 -5.82 0.50
C LEU A 137 0.63 -6.10 -0.25
N ASP A 138 0.32 -5.27 -1.23
CA ASP A 138 -0.74 -5.53 -2.19
C ASP A 138 -0.12 -6.05 -3.48
N ILE A 139 -0.10 -7.37 -3.62
CA ILE A 139 0.50 -8.08 -4.76
C ILE A 139 -0.52 -8.44 -5.85
N GLY A 140 -1.74 -7.94 -5.71
CA GLY A 140 -2.81 -8.21 -6.68
C GLY A 140 -3.42 -9.61 -6.56
N SER A 141 -4.13 -10.03 -7.61
CA SER A 141 -4.83 -11.33 -7.68
C SER A 141 -3.97 -12.42 -8.33
N PRO A 142 -4.33 -13.72 -8.16
CA PRO A 142 -3.52 -14.87 -8.62
C PRO A 142 -3.15 -14.86 -10.11
N CYS A 143 -3.96 -14.24 -10.97
CA CYS A 143 -3.65 -14.15 -12.41
C CYS A 143 -2.75 -12.97 -12.80
N MET A 144 -2.35 -12.14 -11.85
CA MET A 144 -1.44 -11.01 -12.11
C MET A 144 0.02 -11.44 -11.98
N ALA A 145 0.90 -10.88 -12.81
CA ALA A 145 2.34 -11.10 -12.73
C ALA A 145 2.95 -10.65 -11.39
N SER A 146 2.27 -9.71 -10.72
CA SER A 146 2.62 -9.22 -9.39
C SER A 146 2.30 -10.19 -8.25
N CYS A 147 1.46 -11.20 -8.49
CA CYS A 147 1.13 -12.20 -7.48
C CYS A 147 2.29 -13.20 -7.35
N GLN A 148 3.24 -12.86 -6.48
CA GLN A 148 4.48 -13.62 -6.25
C GLN A 148 4.58 -14.07 -4.78
N PRO A 149 3.76 -15.03 -4.32
CA PRO A 149 3.76 -15.48 -2.93
C PRO A 149 5.10 -16.07 -2.48
N GLU A 150 5.88 -16.69 -3.40
CA GLU A 150 7.21 -17.19 -3.11
C GLU A 150 8.21 -16.06 -2.80
N ALA A 151 8.07 -14.91 -3.46
CA ALA A 151 8.88 -13.74 -3.14
C ALA A 151 8.53 -13.20 -1.75
N VAL A 152 7.25 -13.16 -1.40
CA VAL A 152 6.80 -12.79 -0.04
C VAL A 152 7.37 -13.76 1.00
N ALA A 153 7.35 -15.07 0.72
CA ALA A 153 7.93 -16.08 1.61
C ALA A 153 9.44 -15.86 1.81
N ARG A 154 10.19 -15.51 0.75
CA ARG A 154 11.63 -15.18 0.87
C ARG A 154 11.86 -13.92 1.70
N ILE A 155 11.02 -12.89 1.54
CA ILE A 155 11.09 -11.67 2.36
C ILE A 155 10.84 -12.02 3.84
N ALA A 156 9.81 -12.81 4.13
CA ALA A 156 9.50 -13.24 5.50
C ALA A 156 10.63 -14.07 6.15
N GLN A 157 11.27 -14.94 5.37
CA GLN A 157 12.43 -15.71 5.84
C GLN A 157 13.65 -14.83 6.12
N LYS A 158 13.89 -13.83 5.27
CA LYS A 158 15.03 -12.92 5.37
C LYS A 158 14.87 -11.90 6.50
N TYR A 159 13.65 -11.45 6.75
CA TYR A 159 13.31 -10.40 7.72
C TYR A 159 12.25 -10.91 8.72
N PRO A 160 12.58 -11.85 9.61
CA PRO A 160 11.61 -12.54 10.46
C PRO A 160 10.96 -11.64 11.55
N ASN A 161 11.51 -10.46 11.78
CA ASN A 161 10.97 -9.46 12.71
C ASN A 161 9.94 -8.51 12.05
N LEU A 162 9.75 -8.57 10.74
CA LEU A 162 8.67 -7.83 10.07
C LEU A 162 7.35 -8.58 10.18
N HIS A 163 6.32 -7.87 10.62
CA HIS A 163 4.94 -8.36 10.55
C HIS A 163 4.41 -8.13 9.13
N ILE A 164 4.33 -9.19 8.33
CA ILE A 164 3.90 -9.09 6.92
C ILE A 164 2.41 -9.36 6.79
N VAL A 165 1.70 -8.44 6.15
CA VAL A 165 0.28 -8.54 5.80
C VAL A 165 0.15 -8.51 4.28
N VAL A 166 -0.46 -9.52 3.69
CA VAL A 166 -0.81 -9.55 2.26
C VAL A 166 -2.26 -9.14 2.09
N CYS A 167 -2.49 -8.13 1.25
CA CYS A 167 -3.81 -7.56 1.05
C CYS A 167 -4.79 -8.54 0.38
N HIS A 168 -6.09 -8.32 0.62
CA HIS A 168 -7.22 -8.93 -0.09
C HIS A 168 -7.28 -10.46 -0.08
N LEU A 169 -6.50 -11.17 0.73
CA LEU A 169 -6.33 -12.63 0.64
C LEU A 169 -6.02 -13.07 -0.81
N LEU A 170 -5.23 -12.26 -1.55
CA LEU A 170 -4.94 -12.39 -2.99
C LEU A 170 -6.18 -12.24 -3.90
N ALA A 171 -7.33 -11.78 -3.39
CA ALA A 171 -8.57 -11.54 -4.11
C ALA A 171 -8.89 -12.58 -5.20
N PRO A 172 -8.93 -13.90 -4.89
CA PRO A 172 -9.15 -14.92 -5.91
C PRO A 172 -10.54 -14.78 -6.50
N GLY A 173 -10.62 -14.71 -7.83
CA GLY A 173 -11.87 -14.75 -8.56
C GLY A 173 -12.48 -16.17 -8.60
N LYS A 174 -13.71 -16.31 -9.09
CA LYS A 174 -14.35 -17.62 -9.26
C LYS A 174 -13.57 -18.57 -10.18
N SER A 175 -12.83 -18.00 -11.14
CA SER A 175 -11.96 -18.71 -12.08
C SER A 175 -10.67 -19.23 -11.45
N ASP A 176 -10.27 -18.69 -10.32
CA ASP A 176 -8.97 -18.97 -9.69
C ASP A 176 -9.04 -20.11 -8.66
N ARG A 177 -10.22 -20.71 -8.47
CA ARG A 177 -10.41 -21.79 -7.48
C ARG A 177 -9.43 -22.95 -7.62
N GLN A 178 -9.04 -23.29 -8.86
CA GLN A 178 -8.09 -24.37 -9.14
C GLN A 178 -6.63 -24.02 -8.78
N SER A 179 -6.31 -22.74 -8.66
CA SER A 179 -4.97 -22.30 -8.28
C SER A 179 -4.79 -22.13 -6.76
N LEU A 180 -5.85 -22.36 -5.99
CA LEU A 180 -5.84 -22.28 -4.52
C LEU A 180 -5.81 -23.66 -3.84
N GLU A 181 -5.96 -24.75 -4.62
CA GLU A 181 -5.81 -26.15 -4.20
C GLU A 181 -4.37 -26.64 -4.41
#